data_6d1712589085e987b220441be9a184bb
#
_entry.id   6d1712589085e987b220441be9a184bb
#
_cell.length_a   1.000
_cell.length_b   1.000
_cell.length_c   1.000
_cell.angle_alpha   90.00
_cell.angle_beta   90.00
_cell.angle_gamma   90.00
#
_symmetry.space_group_name_H-M   'P 1'
#
loop_
_entity.id
_entity.type
_entity.pdbx_description
1 polymer ?
#
loop_
_entity_poly.entity_id
_entity_poly.type
_entity_poly.pdbx_seq_one_letter_code
_entity_poly.pdbx_strand_id
1 'polypeptide(L)'
;KLAGDRRASGVVILHRGKILAEQYWKPDEGARAGNKEREYGALVRGRDAAGQVIEDVASVQKSIAAILVGMARHQGLLGLDDPVTKHLGPGWTKASPEQEQAITVLHLLTMTGGLKDDLTFEAAPGTRWRYNSAAYARTLQVVAAAAKKTPNALTREWLTGRIGMGDSSWVERAGAGGEAGLNALGFATTARDLARFGLLILADG
;
A
#
# COMPACT_ATOMS: atom_id res chain seq x y z
N LYS A 1 27.10 -6.86 -2.27
CA LYS A 1 27.11 -7.93 -3.28
C LYS A 1 25.78 -8.68 -3.30
N LEU A 2 25.36 -9.35 -2.21
CA LEU A 2 24.13 -10.16 -2.18
C LEU A 2 22.88 -9.39 -2.64
N ALA A 3 22.68 -8.16 -2.20
CA ALA A 3 21.51 -7.34 -2.59
C ALA A 3 21.52 -7.03 -4.09
N GLY A 4 22.67 -6.65 -4.67
CA GLY A 4 22.81 -6.44 -6.10
C GLY A 4 22.56 -7.71 -6.91
N ASP A 5 23.09 -8.85 -6.45
CA ASP A 5 22.86 -10.15 -7.09
C ASP A 5 21.38 -10.57 -7.03
N ARG A 6 20.59 -10.00 -6.08
CA ARG A 6 19.13 -10.17 -5.93
C ARG A 6 18.32 -9.08 -6.61
N ARG A 7 18.96 -8.26 -7.45
CA ARG A 7 18.31 -7.16 -8.21
C ARG A 7 17.61 -6.12 -7.34
N ALA A 8 18.16 -5.83 -6.15
CA ALA A 8 17.70 -4.71 -5.35
C ALA A 8 18.03 -3.40 -6.07
N SER A 9 17.09 -2.46 -6.11
CA SER A 9 17.30 -1.09 -6.63
C SER A 9 18.06 -0.22 -5.64
N GLY A 10 17.86 -0.46 -4.34
CA GLY A 10 18.55 0.24 -3.27
C GLY A 10 18.50 -0.51 -1.95
N VAL A 11 19.49 -0.27 -1.12
CA VAL A 11 19.54 -0.72 0.28
C VAL A 11 19.99 0.44 1.14
N VAL A 12 19.27 0.67 2.22
CA VAL A 12 19.63 1.66 3.26
C VAL A 12 19.62 0.95 4.61
N ILE A 13 20.70 1.08 5.35
CA ILE A 13 20.84 0.51 6.69
C ILE A 13 20.90 1.66 7.69
N LEU A 14 19.95 1.66 8.61
CA LEU A 14 19.90 2.62 9.72
C LEU A 14 20.35 1.97 11.02
N HIS A 15 21.10 2.71 11.79
CA HIS A 15 21.44 2.36 13.16
C HIS A 15 21.36 3.60 14.07
N ARG A 16 20.54 3.54 15.10
CA ARG A 16 20.33 4.64 16.06
C ARG A 16 20.00 5.98 15.37
N GLY A 17 19.11 5.95 14.38
CA GLY A 17 18.65 7.12 13.62
C GLY A 17 19.65 7.66 12.59
N LYS A 18 20.80 7.02 12.38
CA LYS A 18 21.82 7.42 11.41
C LYS A 18 21.94 6.40 10.29
N ILE A 19 22.17 6.87 9.07
CA ILE A 19 22.51 5.99 7.94
C ILE A 19 23.90 5.41 8.20
N LEU A 20 23.97 4.10 8.39
CA LEU A 20 25.23 3.37 8.55
C LEU A 20 25.83 3.02 7.19
N ALA A 21 24.98 2.61 6.25
CA ALA A 21 25.38 2.31 4.89
C ALA A 21 24.20 2.49 3.95
N GLU A 22 24.49 2.86 2.71
CA GLU A 22 23.52 2.84 1.62
C GLU A 22 24.23 2.47 0.32
N GLN A 23 23.51 1.76 -0.54
CA GLN A 23 23.99 1.35 -1.85
C GLN A 23 22.82 1.29 -2.81
N TYR A 24 23.04 1.72 -4.04
CA TYR A 24 22.05 1.75 -5.11
C TYR A 24 22.59 1.06 -6.35
N TRP A 25 21.69 0.39 -7.05
CA TRP A 25 22.00 -0.27 -8.32
C TRP A 25 21.05 0.27 -9.39
N LYS A 26 21.54 0.36 -10.62
CA LYS A 26 20.67 0.64 -11.75
C LYS A 26 19.85 -0.63 -12.00
N PRO A 27 18.49 -0.57 -12.01
CA PRO A 27 17.71 -1.69 -12.50
C PRO A 27 18.13 -1.95 -13.96
N ASP A 28 18.25 -3.21 -14.33
CA ASP A 28 18.43 -3.60 -15.73
C ASP A 28 17.18 -3.20 -16.52
N GLU A 29 17.24 -2.09 -17.25
CA GLU A 29 16.17 -1.54 -18.07
C GLU A 29 15.94 -2.41 -19.35
N GLY A 30 15.83 -3.70 -19.22
CA GLY A 30 15.66 -4.63 -20.33
C GLY A 30 15.91 -6.08 -20.01
N ALA A 31 16.42 -6.39 -18.84
CA ALA A 31 16.56 -7.79 -18.44
C ALA A 31 15.19 -8.37 -18.08
N ARG A 32 14.58 -9.09 -19.03
CA ARG A 32 13.49 -10.01 -18.74
C ARG A 32 13.96 -11.01 -17.69
N ALA A 33 13.38 -10.97 -16.50
CA ALA A 33 13.50 -12.10 -15.60
C ALA A 33 12.99 -13.33 -16.35
N GLY A 34 13.78 -14.39 -16.43
CA GLY A 34 13.49 -15.60 -17.23
C GLY A 34 12.30 -16.43 -16.76
N ASN A 35 11.38 -15.86 -16.03
CA ASN A 35 10.06 -16.39 -15.69
C ASN A 35 9.06 -15.25 -15.79
N LYS A 36 7.90 -15.50 -16.36
CA LYS A 36 6.71 -14.71 -16.65
C LYS A 36 6.28 -13.64 -15.61
N GLU A 37 7.09 -13.34 -14.64
CA GLU A 37 6.79 -12.48 -13.52
C GLU A 37 7.55 -11.17 -13.64
N ARG A 38 6.78 -10.13 -13.95
CA ARG A 38 7.06 -8.71 -13.78
C ARG A 38 8.41 -8.26 -14.30
N GLU A 39 8.41 -7.66 -15.46
CA GLU A 39 9.49 -6.77 -15.89
C GLU A 39 9.78 -5.80 -14.75
N TYR A 40 10.97 -5.85 -14.20
CA TYR A 40 11.38 -4.99 -13.06
C TYR A 40 11.21 -3.50 -13.43
N GLY A 41 11.43 -3.15 -14.70
CA GLY A 41 11.15 -1.83 -15.25
C GLY A 41 9.68 -1.41 -15.12
N ALA A 42 8.74 -2.35 -15.06
CA ALA A 42 7.32 -2.02 -14.90
C ALA A 42 6.97 -1.46 -13.50
N LEU A 43 7.85 -1.60 -12.51
CA LEU A 43 7.67 -1.02 -11.17
C LEU A 43 8.30 0.37 -11.05
N VAL A 44 9.25 0.74 -11.90
CA VAL A 44 9.89 2.06 -11.89
C VAL A 44 8.87 3.13 -12.28
N ARG A 45 8.79 4.19 -11.48
CA ARG A 45 7.89 5.33 -11.68
C ARG A 45 8.64 6.64 -11.91
N GLY A 46 9.94 6.66 -11.69
CA GLY A 46 10.78 7.83 -11.88
C GLY A 46 12.10 7.72 -11.14
N ARG A 47 12.75 8.87 -11.00
CA ARG A 47 13.98 9.01 -10.22
C ARG A 47 13.89 10.29 -9.40
N ASP A 48 14.51 10.27 -8.23
CA ASP A 48 14.67 11.45 -7.38
C ASP A 48 15.76 12.39 -7.95
N ALA A 49 15.99 13.51 -7.29
CA ALA A 49 17.00 14.48 -7.68
C ALA A 49 18.45 13.94 -7.65
N ALA A 50 18.70 12.86 -6.91
CA ALA A 50 20.00 12.18 -6.86
C ALA A 50 20.11 11.04 -7.90
N GLY A 51 19.07 10.84 -8.73
CA GLY A 51 19.00 9.76 -9.72
C GLY A 51 18.62 8.39 -9.14
N GLN A 52 18.22 8.33 -7.87
CA GLN A 52 17.76 7.09 -7.22
C GLN A 52 16.39 6.68 -7.76
N VAL A 53 16.13 5.39 -7.82
CA VAL A 53 14.86 4.86 -8.35
C VAL A 53 13.72 5.17 -7.39
N ILE A 54 12.62 5.71 -7.95
CA ILE A 54 11.30 5.76 -7.33
C ILE A 54 10.51 4.60 -7.93
N GLU A 55 10.08 3.65 -7.11
CA GLU A 55 9.42 2.45 -7.59
C GLU A 55 8.15 2.11 -6.80
N ASP A 56 7.18 1.48 -7.48
CA ASP A 56 6.00 0.89 -6.85
C ASP A 56 6.46 -0.29 -5.98
N VAL A 57 6.32 -0.13 -4.68
CA VAL A 57 6.77 -1.12 -3.69
C VAL A 57 5.79 -2.29 -3.51
N ALA A 58 4.89 -2.46 -4.45
CA ALA A 58 3.91 -3.55 -4.47
C ALA A 58 3.21 -3.70 -3.10
N SER A 59 3.28 -4.87 -2.47
CA SER A 59 2.53 -5.15 -1.25
C SER A 59 3.04 -4.40 -0.01
N VAL A 60 4.22 -3.82 -0.03
CA VAL A 60 4.70 -2.96 1.08
C VAL A 60 3.78 -1.74 1.29
N GLN A 61 3.08 -1.29 0.24
CA GLN A 61 2.05 -0.25 0.36
C GLN A 61 0.98 -0.54 1.43
N LYS A 62 0.75 -1.81 1.75
CA LYS A 62 -0.24 -2.20 2.76
C LYS A 62 0.12 -1.69 4.16
N SER A 63 1.41 -1.63 4.46
CA SER A 63 1.90 -1.04 5.72
C SER A 63 1.62 0.46 5.78
N ILE A 64 1.77 1.17 4.66
CA ILE A 64 1.42 2.60 4.57
C ILE A 64 -0.09 2.79 4.78
N ALA A 65 -0.93 2.00 4.09
CA ALA A 65 -2.38 2.07 4.25
C ALA A 65 -2.82 1.75 5.69
N ALA A 66 -2.21 0.76 6.35
CA ALA A 66 -2.52 0.41 7.73
C ALA A 66 -2.24 1.58 8.71
N ILE A 67 -1.11 2.26 8.57
CA ILE A 67 -0.79 3.45 9.38
C ILE A 67 -1.82 4.56 9.14
N LEU A 68 -2.21 4.81 7.89
CA LEU A 68 -3.24 5.81 7.58
C LEU A 68 -4.60 5.47 8.20
N VAL A 69 -4.99 4.18 8.25
CA VAL A 69 -6.19 3.75 8.99
C VAL A 69 -6.03 4.01 10.49
N GLY A 70 -4.87 3.70 11.07
CA GLY A 70 -4.57 4.00 12.48
C GLY A 70 -4.69 5.50 12.78
N MET A 71 -4.16 6.36 11.91
CA MET A 71 -4.24 7.81 12.05
C MET A 71 -5.69 8.33 11.92
N ALA A 72 -6.46 7.79 10.96
CA ALA A 72 -7.87 8.14 10.81
C ALA A 72 -8.70 7.73 12.03
N ARG A 73 -8.43 6.55 12.59
CA ARG A 73 -9.05 6.07 13.84
C ARG A 73 -8.69 7.00 15.02
N HIS A 74 -7.43 7.35 15.16
CA HIS A 74 -6.97 8.25 16.22
C HIS A 74 -7.65 9.63 16.16
N GLN A 75 -7.93 10.12 14.96
CA GLN A 75 -8.66 11.36 14.72
C GLN A 75 -10.19 11.22 14.86
N GLY A 76 -10.70 10.03 15.18
CA GLY A 76 -12.13 9.77 15.31
C GLY A 76 -12.91 9.78 13.99
N LEU A 77 -12.23 9.68 12.84
CA LEU A 77 -12.85 9.72 11.52
C LEU A 77 -13.48 8.38 11.12
N LEU A 78 -12.98 7.27 11.69
CA LEU A 78 -13.50 5.92 11.48
C LEU A 78 -13.27 5.03 12.70
N GLY A 79 -14.11 4.00 12.84
CA GLY A 79 -13.92 2.88 13.77
C GLY A 79 -13.45 1.63 13.02
N LEU A 80 -12.73 0.74 13.71
CA LEU A 80 -12.34 -0.55 13.11
C LEU A 80 -13.55 -1.47 12.90
N ASP A 81 -14.59 -1.35 13.74
CA ASP A 81 -15.83 -2.10 13.65
C ASP A 81 -16.86 -1.42 12.73
N ASP A 82 -16.55 -0.26 12.15
CA ASP A 82 -17.42 0.37 11.16
C ASP A 82 -17.59 -0.57 9.97
N PRO A 83 -18.82 -0.79 9.49
CA PRO A 83 -19.04 -1.41 8.20
C PRO A 83 -18.35 -0.60 7.10
N VAL A 84 -17.71 -1.28 6.16
CA VAL A 84 -17.05 -0.61 5.03
C VAL A 84 -18.04 0.22 4.21
N THR A 85 -19.28 -0.25 4.09
CA THR A 85 -20.40 0.44 3.43
C THR A 85 -20.73 1.81 4.03
N LYS A 86 -20.43 2.05 5.32
CA LYS A 86 -20.58 3.36 5.96
C LYS A 86 -19.73 4.44 5.27
N HIS A 87 -18.59 4.05 4.72
CA HIS A 87 -17.62 4.97 4.12
C HIS A 87 -17.66 4.96 2.59
N LEU A 88 -17.84 3.78 1.97
CA LEU A 88 -17.81 3.62 0.51
C LEU A 88 -19.20 3.61 -0.13
N GLY A 89 -20.25 3.48 0.68
CA GLY A 89 -21.61 3.19 0.17
C GLY A 89 -21.77 1.71 -0.18
N PRO A 90 -22.98 1.27 -0.55
CA PRO A 90 -23.25 -0.10 -0.98
C PRO A 90 -22.74 -0.38 -2.39
N GLY A 91 -22.50 -1.68 -2.70
CA GLY A 91 -22.10 -2.15 -4.02
C GLY A 91 -20.60 -2.12 -4.28
N TRP A 92 -19.77 -2.05 -3.24
CA TRP A 92 -18.32 -2.12 -3.38
C TRP A 92 -17.81 -3.57 -3.52
N THR A 93 -18.70 -4.56 -3.30
CA THR A 93 -18.45 -6.00 -3.52
C THR A 93 -19.47 -6.58 -4.51
N LYS A 94 -19.31 -7.88 -4.82
CA LYS A 94 -20.30 -8.69 -5.52
C LYS A 94 -21.09 -9.62 -4.57
N ALA A 95 -20.99 -9.39 -3.27
CA ALA A 95 -21.76 -10.10 -2.24
C ALA A 95 -23.20 -9.56 -2.14
N SER A 96 -24.08 -10.24 -1.40
CA SER A 96 -25.40 -9.67 -1.10
C SER A 96 -25.24 -8.43 -0.19
N PRO A 97 -26.25 -7.53 -0.16
CA PRO A 97 -26.20 -6.35 0.72
C PRO A 97 -25.97 -6.71 2.20
N GLU A 98 -26.56 -7.79 2.69
CA GLU A 98 -26.41 -8.26 4.08
C GLU A 98 -24.99 -8.75 4.34
N GLN A 99 -24.42 -9.52 3.40
CA GLN A 99 -23.04 -10.01 3.48
C GLN A 99 -22.02 -8.87 3.41
N GLU A 100 -22.25 -7.92 2.52
CA GLU A 100 -21.40 -6.73 2.36
C GLU A 100 -21.45 -5.86 3.63
N GLN A 101 -22.63 -5.63 4.21
CA GLN A 101 -22.81 -4.85 5.42
C GLN A 101 -22.07 -5.43 6.64
N ALA A 102 -21.87 -6.75 6.67
CA ALA A 102 -21.16 -7.43 7.75
C ALA A 102 -19.63 -7.26 7.67
N ILE A 103 -19.09 -6.73 6.57
CA ILE A 103 -17.64 -6.56 6.38
C ILE A 103 -17.22 -5.23 7.01
N THR A 104 -16.34 -5.29 8.01
CA THR A 104 -15.82 -4.11 8.72
C THR A 104 -14.43 -3.68 8.21
N VAL A 105 -13.99 -2.50 8.62
CA VAL A 105 -12.64 -1.99 8.37
C VAL A 105 -11.58 -2.96 8.91
N LEU A 106 -11.82 -3.54 10.10
CA LEU A 106 -10.93 -4.55 10.68
C LEU A 106 -10.79 -5.78 9.78
N HIS A 107 -11.89 -6.25 9.22
CA HIS A 107 -11.88 -7.41 8.31
C HIS A 107 -11.04 -7.14 7.05
N LEU A 108 -11.01 -5.91 6.53
CA LEU A 108 -10.11 -5.55 5.43
C LEU A 108 -8.65 -5.59 5.87
N LEU A 109 -8.31 -4.96 7.00
CA LEU A 109 -6.94 -4.87 7.53
C LEU A 109 -6.36 -6.26 7.84
N THR A 110 -7.16 -7.15 8.38
CA THR A 110 -6.74 -8.50 8.77
C THR A 110 -6.89 -9.52 7.64
N MET A 111 -7.40 -9.09 6.46
CA MET A 111 -7.68 -9.98 5.32
C MET A 111 -8.62 -11.14 5.67
N THR A 112 -9.62 -10.86 6.51
CA THR A 112 -10.65 -11.82 6.92
C THR A 112 -12.04 -11.41 6.42
N GLY A 113 -12.13 -10.61 5.36
CA GLY A 113 -13.41 -10.12 4.83
C GLY A 113 -14.30 -11.17 4.17
N GLY A 114 -13.82 -12.41 4.01
CA GLY A 114 -14.61 -13.51 3.43
C GLY A 114 -14.89 -13.33 1.93
N LEU A 115 -14.05 -12.60 1.21
CA LEU A 115 -14.17 -12.32 -0.21
C LEU A 115 -13.09 -13.01 -1.02
N LYS A 116 -13.43 -13.44 -2.24
CA LYS A 116 -12.47 -13.83 -3.27
C LYS A 116 -11.80 -12.60 -3.92
N ASP A 117 -10.80 -12.82 -4.77
CA ASP A 117 -10.03 -11.76 -5.42
C ASP A 117 -10.88 -10.88 -6.35
N ASP A 118 -11.97 -11.42 -6.89
CA ASP A 118 -12.96 -10.70 -7.69
C ASP A 118 -14.07 -10.04 -6.86
N LEU A 119 -13.92 -10.03 -5.51
CA LEU A 119 -14.86 -9.51 -4.53
C LEU A 119 -16.21 -10.25 -4.44
N THR A 120 -16.32 -11.48 -4.96
CA THR A 120 -17.45 -12.36 -4.66
C THR A 120 -17.35 -12.92 -3.25
N PHE A 121 -18.50 -13.21 -2.63
CA PHE A 121 -18.55 -13.80 -1.29
C PHE A 121 -18.01 -15.24 -1.27
N GLU A 122 -17.24 -15.59 -0.25
CA GLU A 122 -16.66 -16.91 -0.04
C GLU A 122 -17.01 -17.50 1.34
N ALA A 123 -16.98 -16.68 2.39
CA ALA A 123 -17.19 -17.09 3.76
C ALA A 123 -17.68 -15.93 4.63
N ALA A 124 -18.25 -16.22 5.79
CA ALA A 124 -18.61 -15.17 6.72
C ALA A 124 -17.36 -14.35 7.15
N PRO A 125 -17.45 -13.00 7.24
CA PRO A 125 -16.35 -12.17 7.69
C PRO A 125 -15.82 -12.62 9.06
N GLY A 126 -14.51 -12.57 9.26
CA GLY A 126 -13.83 -12.99 10.48
C GLY A 126 -13.56 -14.50 10.59
N THR A 127 -14.14 -15.34 9.73
CA THR A 127 -14.02 -16.80 9.88
C THR A 127 -12.88 -17.43 9.08
N ARG A 128 -12.37 -16.73 8.06
CA ARG A 128 -11.32 -17.25 7.19
C ARG A 128 -10.34 -16.15 6.79
N TRP A 129 -9.06 -16.42 6.96
CA TRP A 129 -8.00 -15.61 6.41
C TRP A 129 -7.73 -15.95 4.94
N ARG A 130 -7.66 -14.92 4.10
CA ARG A 130 -7.26 -15.04 2.69
C ARG A 130 -6.48 -13.80 2.28
N TYR A 131 -5.26 -13.99 1.76
CA TYR A 131 -4.53 -12.88 1.16
C TYR A 131 -5.31 -12.30 -0.03
N ASN A 132 -5.91 -11.14 0.13
CA ASN A 132 -6.78 -10.51 -0.86
C ASN A 132 -6.38 -9.05 -1.07
N SER A 133 -5.63 -8.78 -2.14
CA SER A 133 -5.18 -7.43 -2.46
C SER A 133 -6.30 -6.52 -2.92
N ALA A 134 -7.34 -7.05 -3.59
CA ALA A 134 -8.48 -6.27 -4.06
C ALA A 134 -9.31 -5.73 -2.89
N ALA A 135 -9.66 -6.58 -1.93
CA ALA A 135 -10.35 -6.17 -0.72
C ALA A 135 -9.48 -5.23 0.14
N TYR A 136 -8.19 -5.54 0.32
CA TYR A 136 -7.28 -4.70 1.09
C TYR A 136 -7.13 -3.29 0.51
N ALA A 137 -7.13 -3.14 -0.81
CA ALA A 137 -7.03 -1.83 -1.47
C ALA A 137 -8.18 -0.89 -1.08
N ARG A 138 -9.33 -1.42 -0.63
CA ARG A 138 -10.45 -0.63 -0.12
C ARG A 138 -10.13 0.12 1.17
N THR A 139 -9.14 -0.33 1.96
CA THR A 139 -8.73 0.39 3.18
C THR A 139 -8.30 1.83 2.89
N LEU A 140 -7.54 2.05 1.82
CA LEU A 140 -7.13 3.39 1.41
C LEU A 140 -8.32 4.24 0.96
N GLN A 141 -9.28 3.63 0.25
CA GLN A 141 -10.49 4.31 -0.19
C GLN A 141 -11.37 4.69 1.01
N VAL A 142 -11.50 3.80 2.01
CA VAL A 142 -12.22 4.09 3.26
C VAL A 142 -11.60 5.30 3.97
N VAL A 143 -10.28 5.33 4.13
CA VAL A 143 -9.60 6.47 4.77
C VAL A 143 -9.79 7.75 3.96
N ALA A 144 -9.67 7.70 2.64
CA ALA A 144 -9.86 8.85 1.75
C ALA A 144 -11.29 9.41 1.86
N ALA A 145 -12.30 8.53 1.87
CA ALA A 145 -13.70 8.90 2.02
C ALA A 145 -13.97 9.50 3.42
N ALA A 146 -13.50 8.86 4.49
CA ALA A 146 -13.65 9.34 5.85
C ALA A 146 -12.99 10.71 6.07
N ALA A 147 -11.82 10.93 5.49
CA ALA A 147 -11.09 12.20 5.56
C ALA A 147 -11.59 13.25 4.56
N LYS A 148 -12.43 12.87 3.58
CA LYS A 148 -12.86 13.72 2.46
C LYS A 148 -11.68 14.34 1.70
N LYS A 149 -10.62 13.54 1.48
CA LYS A 149 -9.38 13.94 0.80
C LYS A 149 -8.96 12.88 -0.21
N THR A 150 -8.19 13.28 -1.21
CA THR A 150 -7.55 12.31 -2.11
C THR A 150 -6.48 11.52 -1.36
N PRO A 151 -6.17 10.27 -1.77
CA PRO A 151 -5.11 9.47 -1.17
C PRO A 151 -3.77 10.21 -1.04
N ASN A 152 -3.35 10.93 -2.08
CA ASN A 152 -2.09 11.68 -2.08
C ASN A 152 -2.13 12.88 -1.11
N ALA A 153 -3.23 13.63 -1.07
CA ALA A 153 -3.34 14.78 -0.18
C ALA A 153 -3.29 14.37 1.28
N LEU A 154 -4.09 13.35 1.67
CA LEU A 154 -4.10 12.86 3.04
C LEU A 154 -2.76 12.23 3.45
N THR A 155 -2.15 11.44 2.56
CA THR A 155 -0.87 10.77 2.88
C THR A 155 0.24 11.80 3.08
N ARG A 156 0.29 12.84 2.24
CA ARG A 156 1.26 13.93 2.39
C ARG A 156 1.05 14.67 3.70
N GLU A 157 -0.18 15.05 4.01
CA GLU A 157 -0.49 15.84 5.20
C GLU A 157 -0.24 15.06 6.50
N TRP A 158 -0.63 13.79 6.52
CA TRP A 158 -0.59 13.01 7.75
C TRP A 158 0.74 12.28 7.95
N LEU A 159 1.35 11.78 6.91
CA LEU A 159 2.51 10.90 6.99
C LEU A 159 3.72 11.44 6.26
N THR A 160 3.73 11.39 4.92
CA THR A 160 4.96 11.57 4.14
C THR A 160 5.58 12.95 4.30
N GLY A 161 4.78 14.01 4.36
CA GLY A 161 5.27 15.37 4.58
C GLY A 161 5.83 15.58 5.99
N ARG A 162 5.37 14.81 6.99
CA ARG A 162 5.83 14.94 8.37
C ARG A 162 7.16 14.24 8.65
N ILE A 163 7.42 13.14 7.95
CA ILE A 163 8.63 12.35 8.14
C ILE A 163 9.65 12.49 7.01
N GLY A 164 9.43 13.46 6.10
CA GLY A 164 10.36 13.80 5.04
C GLY A 164 10.42 12.81 3.89
N MET A 165 9.37 12.04 3.63
CA MET A 165 9.25 11.14 2.47
C MET A 165 8.80 11.93 1.23
N GLY A 166 9.69 12.82 0.73
CA GLY A 166 9.38 13.78 -0.34
C GLY A 166 9.16 13.16 -1.71
N ASP A 167 9.74 11.99 -1.95
CA ASP A 167 9.71 11.28 -3.24
C ASP A 167 8.66 10.16 -3.26
N SER A 168 7.68 10.21 -2.34
CA SER A 168 6.70 9.15 -2.13
C SER A 168 5.28 9.60 -2.46
N SER A 169 4.56 8.80 -3.26
CA SER A 169 3.16 9.08 -3.62
C SER A 169 2.41 7.83 -4.08
N TRP A 170 1.08 7.90 -4.05
CA TRP A 170 0.22 6.94 -4.71
C TRP A 170 0.19 7.22 -6.21
N VAL A 171 0.39 6.19 -7.00
CA VAL A 171 0.44 6.25 -8.47
C VAL A 171 -0.48 5.21 -9.08
N GLU A 172 -1.05 5.54 -10.24
CA GLU A 172 -1.85 4.59 -10.99
C GLU A 172 -0.96 3.52 -11.63
N ARG A 173 -1.42 2.27 -11.60
CA ARG A 173 -0.79 1.16 -12.28
C ARG A 173 -1.30 1.09 -13.71
N ALA A 174 -0.41 1.16 -14.68
CA ALA A 174 -0.76 1.00 -16.08
C ALA A 174 -1.43 -0.36 -16.34
N GLY A 175 -2.47 -0.38 -17.15
CA GLY A 175 -3.19 -1.61 -17.50
C GLY A 175 -4.13 -2.14 -16.40
N ALA A 176 -4.43 -1.35 -15.38
CA ALA A 176 -5.35 -1.71 -14.31
C ALA A 176 -6.83 -1.72 -14.76
N GLY A 177 -7.14 -2.43 -15.86
CA GLY A 177 -8.51 -2.74 -16.29
C GLY A 177 -8.96 -4.12 -15.77
N GLY A 178 -10.26 -4.36 -15.63
CA GLY A 178 -10.82 -5.62 -15.14
C GLY A 178 -10.49 -5.88 -13.67
N GLU A 179 -10.13 -7.11 -13.31
CA GLU A 179 -9.78 -7.46 -11.92
C GLU A 179 -8.55 -6.70 -11.40
N ALA A 180 -7.60 -6.33 -12.27
CA ALA A 180 -6.47 -5.49 -11.93
C ALA A 180 -6.91 -4.08 -11.47
N GLY A 181 -8.06 -3.56 -11.95
CA GLY A 181 -8.64 -2.29 -11.52
C GLY A 181 -9.02 -2.25 -10.05
N LEU A 182 -9.24 -3.41 -9.43
CA LEU A 182 -9.52 -3.52 -8.00
C LEU A 182 -8.32 -3.16 -7.10
N ASN A 183 -7.09 -3.12 -7.66
CA ASN A 183 -5.86 -2.71 -6.99
C ASN A 183 -5.07 -1.72 -7.87
N ALA A 184 -5.77 -0.72 -8.39
CA ALA A 184 -5.27 0.22 -9.40
C ALA A 184 -4.17 1.16 -8.89
N LEU A 185 -4.08 1.41 -7.59
CA LEU A 185 -3.07 2.28 -6.99
C LEU A 185 -1.90 1.48 -6.43
N GLY A 186 -0.69 1.93 -6.72
CA GLY A 186 0.54 1.52 -6.09
C GLY A 186 1.13 2.64 -5.26
N PHE A 187 1.93 2.34 -4.25
CA PHE A 187 2.71 3.35 -3.55
C PHE A 187 4.13 3.37 -4.13
N ALA A 188 4.50 4.46 -4.76
CA ALA A 188 5.82 4.69 -5.31
C ALA A 188 6.67 5.45 -4.30
N THR A 189 7.91 4.99 -4.08
CA THR A 189 8.81 5.55 -3.08
C THR A 189 10.27 5.19 -3.36
N THR A 190 11.20 5.84 -2.69
CA THR A 190 12.64 5.52 -2.71
C THR A 190 13.03 4.63 -1.53
N ALA A 191 14.20 3.99 -1.60
CA ALA A 191 14.74 3.22 -0.48
C ALA A 191 15.00 4.11 0.76
N ARG A 192 15.40 5.37 0.58
CA ARG A 192 15.57 6.32 1.69
C ARG A 192 14.26 6.67 2.37
N ASP A 193 13.20 6.89 1.60
CA ASP A 193 11.89 7.19 2.16
C ASP A 193 11.31 5.98 2.90
N LEU A 194 11.49 4.76 2.38
CA LEU A 194 11.14 3.55 3.13
C LEU A 194 11.94 3.42 4.43
N ALA A 195 13.21 3.81 4.43
CA ALA A 195 14.02 3.82 5.66
C ALA A 195 13.48 4.83 6.69
N ARG A 196 12.99 6.01 6.26
CA ARG A 196 12.30 6.98 7.13
C ARG A 196 11.01 6.40 7.71
N PHE A 197 10.23 5.71 6.89
CA PHE A 197 9.04 5.01 7.36
C PHE A 197 9.39 3.91 8.38
N GLY A 198 10.43 3.11 8.11
CA GLY A 198 10.94 2.13 9.07
C GLY A 198 11.38 2.76 10.39
N LEU A 199 12.02 3.93 10.34
CA LEU A 199 12.43 4.67 11.55
C LEU A 199 11.22 5.15 12.36
N LEU A 200 10.15 5.63 11.72
CA LEU A 200 8.89 5.97 12.37
C LEU A 200 8.34 4.78 13.16
N ILE A 201 8.28 3.60 12.55
CA ILE A 201 7.78 2.38 13.21
C ILE A 201 8.65 1.99 14.40
N LEU A 202 9.98 2.09 14.27
CA LEU A 202 10.92 1.80 15.37
C LEU A 202 10.86 2.79 16.52
N ALA A 203 10.33 3.97 16.29
CA ALA A 203 10.16 5.02 17.28
C ALA A 203 8.74 5.05 17.90
N ASP A 204 7.91 4.02 17.63
CA ASP A 204 6.53 3.90 18.09
C ASP A 204 5.59 5.02 17.58
N GLY A 205 5.95 5.67 16.47
CA GLY A 205 5.13 6.69 15.79
C GLY A 205 5.67 8.11 15.89
#